data_260a66a0487036bc8b9955f5734d1fa1
#
_entry.id   260a66a0487036bc8b9955f5734d1fa1
#
_cell.length_a   1.000
_cell.length_b   1.000
_cell.length_c   1.000
_cell.angle_alpha   90.00
_cell.angle_beta   90.00
_cell.angle_gamma   90.00
#
_symmetry.space_group_name_H-M   'P 1'
#
loop_
_entity.id
_entity.type
_entity.pdbx_description
1 polymer ?
#
loop_
_entity_poly.entity_id
_entity_poly.type
_entity_poly.pdbx_seq_one_letter_code
_entity_poly.pdbx_strand_id
1 'polypeptide(L)'
;MNKQLLTLFPTPIITVEIPKELSVACNYLDSIPQKDNGSSATYGTYSENTYVMNAPECKELGDFILKCVGDYGRNILGYDYDEYAFSQTWVSWKQPGQMHHNHTHPNSLISAVFFYGEREENTPAITFTKQFAVANCSYIQPLMVKDRKDIPTAWSSFSINYNPGLLIIFPSYLSH
;
A
#
# COMPACT_ATOMS: atom_id res chain seq x y z
N MET A 1 -7.74 -40.91 -0.40
CA MET A 1 -7.21 -40.16 0.76
C MET A 1 -7.94 -38.82 0.81
N ASN A 2 -8.77 -38.57 1.82
CA ASN A 2 -9.47 -37.30 1.99
C ASN A 2 -8.48 -36.28 2.60
N LYS A 3 -8.20 -35.18 1.88
CA LYS A 3 -7.34 -34.09 2.31
C LYS A 3 -8.16 -32.81 2.35
N GLN A 4 -8.00 -32.04 3.41
CA GLN A 4 -8.57 -30.69 3.54
C GLN A 4 -7.41 -29.70 3.64
N LEU A 5 -7.41 -28.68 2.79
CA LEU A 5 -6.50 -27.53 2.90
C LEU A 5 -7.15 -26.50 3.82
N LEU A 6 -6.43 -26.11 4.88
CA LEU A 6 -6.83 -25.03 5.76
C LEU A 6 -5.84 -23.87 5.56
N THR A 7 -6.36 -22.69 5.25
CA THR A 7 -5.57 -21.46 5.14
C THR A 7 -5.67 -20.70 6.45
N LEU A 8 -4.60 -20.74 7.24
CA LEU A 8 -4.56 -20.05 8.53
C LEU A 8 -3.95 -18.66 8.38
N PHE A 9 -4.57 -17.66 9.01
CA PHE A 9 -4.09 -16.27 9.08
C PHE A 9 -3.80 -15.64 7.70
N PRO A 10 -4.75 -15.67 6.77
CA PRO A 10 -4.58 -14.96 5.50
C PRO A 10 -4.38 -13.46 5.76
N THR A 11 -3.52 -12.82 4.99
CA THR A 11 -3.35 -11.37 5.02
C THR A 11 -4.27 -10.76 3.96
N PRO A 12 -5.39 -10.16 4.34
CA PRO A 12 -6.29 -9.53 3.39
C PRO A 12 -5.70 -8.22 2.88
N ILE A 13 -5.93 -7.94 1.60
CA ILE A 13 -5.65 -6.66 0.94
C ILE A 13 -6.91 -6.34 0.15
N ILE A 14 -7.35 -5.09 0.15
CA ILE A 14 -8.46 -4.67 -0.71
C ILE A 14 -8.01 -3.61 -1.70
N THR A 15 -8.69 -3.58 -2.82
CA THR A 15 -8.57 -2.54 -3.85
C THR A 15 -9.92 -1.85 -4.01
N VAL A 16 -9.89 -0.53 -4.12
CA VAL A 16 -11.07 0.32 -4.30
C VAL A 16 -10.80 1.28 -5.44
N GLU A 17 -11.77 1.48 -6.32
CA GLU A 17 -11.70 2.55 -7.31
C GLU A 17 -12.22 3.85 -6.68
N ILE A 18 -11.40 4.89 -6.69
CA ILE A 18 -11.79 6.22 -6.23
C ILE A 18 -12.72 6.87 -7.26
N PRO A 19 -13.88 7.39 -6.85
CA PRO A 19 -14.77 8.15 -7.74
C PRO A 19 -14.02 9.27 -8.46
N LYS A 20 -14.26 9.43 -9.77
CA LYS A 20 -13.52 10.40 -10.61
C LYS A 20 -13.68 11.85 -10.12
N GLU A 21 -14.82 12.20 -9.56
CA GLU A 21 -15.08 13.51 -8.99
C GLU A 21 -14.14 13.87 -7.84
N LEU A 22 -13.63 12.89 -7.09
CA LEU A 22 -12.68 13.09 -6.00
C LEU A 22 -11.24 13.30 -6.49
N SER A 23 -10.97 13.04 -7.76
CA SER A 23 -9.64 13.28 -8.36
C SER A 23 -9.31 14.78 -8.50
N VAL A 24 -10.24 15.68 -8.26
CA VAL A 24 -10.00 17.14 -8.20
C VAL A 24 -8.91 17.47 -7.17
N ALA A 25 -8.82 16.73 -6.07
CA ALA A 25 -7.77 16.87 -5.08
C ALA A 25 -6.36 16.64 -5.66
N CYS A 26 -6.23 15.86 -6.74
CA CYS A 26 -4.93 15.56 -7.37
C CYS A 26 -4.25 16.84 -7.89
N ASN A 27 -5.02 17.82 -8.41
CA ASN A 27 -4.45 19.10 -8.87
C ASN A 27 -3.76 19.85 -7.73
N TYR A 28 -4.33 19.82 -6.52
CA TYR A 28 -3.69 20.38 -5.33
C TYR A 28 -2.46 19.57 -4.96
N LEU A 29 -2.57 18.23 -4.91
CA LEU A 29 -1.46 17.35 -4.54
C LEU A 29 -0.27 17.50 -5.48
N ASP A 30 -0.48 17.78 -6.78
CA ASP A 30 0.59 18.03 -7.74
C ASP A 30 1.24 19.41 -7.61
N SER A 31 0.60 20.35 -6.92
CA SER A 31 1.09 21.72 -6.73
C SER A 31 1.91 21.92 -5.44
N ILE A 32 1.90 20.96 -4.53
CA ILE A 32 2.54 21.12 -3.22
C ILE A 32 4.07 20.98 -3.29
N PRO A 33 4.83 21.64 -2.37
CA PRO A 33 6.28 21.55 -2.34
C PRO A 33 6.79 20.13 -2.17
N GLN A 34 7.85 19.82 -2.91
CA GLN A 34 8.51 18.53 -2.93
C GLN A 34 9.92 18.62 -2.36
N LYS A 35 10.39 17.54 -1.77
CA LYS A 35 11.77 17.35 -1.32
C LYS A 35 12.31 15.99 -1.73
N ASP A 36 13.63 15.86 -1.76
CA ASP A 36 14.31 14.62 -2.09
C ASP A 36 14.05 13.53 -1.04
N ASN A 37 13.86 12.32 -1.52
CA ASN A 37 13.76 11.13 -0.67
C ASN A 37 15.13 10.45 -0.55
N GLY A 38 16.06 11.09 0.14
CA GLY A 38 17.44 10.61 0.33
C GLY A 38 18.28 10.67 -0.94
N SER A 39 17.92 9.93 -1.97
CA SER A 39 18.50 10.02 -3.32
C SER A 39 17.37 10.16 -4.33
N SER A 40 17.17 11.37 -4.84
CA SER A 40 16.12 11.64 -5.84
C SER A 40 16.29 10.84 -7.12
N ALA A 41 17.54 10.52 -7.48
CA ALA A 41 17.84 9.68 -8.66
C ALA A 41 17.28 8.24 -8.51
N THR A 42 17.27 7.69 -7.29
CA THR A 42 16.83 6.31 -7.04
C THR A 42 15.40 6.23 -6.53
N TYR A 43 15.02 7.15 -5.63
CA TYR A 43 13.78 7.04 -4.84
C TYR A 43 12.73 8.09 -5.21
N GLY A 44 13.06 9.03 -6.10
CA GLY A 44 12.17 10.14 -6.47
C GLY A 44 12.07 11.18 -5.36
N THR A 45 10.96 11.91 -5.37
CA THR A 45 10.66 12.97 -4.40
C THR A 45 9.41 12.64 -3.60
N TYR A 46 9.21 13.34 -2.48
CA TYR A 46 7.99 13.29 -1.70
C TYR A 46 7.60 14.68 -1.20
N SER A 47 6.35 14.86 -0.77
CA SER A 47 5.86 16.15 -0.29
C SER A 47 6.59 16.57 0.99
N GLU A 48 6.94 17.87 1.10
CA GLU A 48 7.49 18.43 2.35
C GLU A 48 6.49 18.30 3.49
N ASN A 49 5.20 18.56 3.20
CA ASN A 49 4.11 18.31 4.14
C ASN A 49 3.78 16.82 4.19
N THR A 50 3.81 16.24 5.39
CA THR A 50 3.45 14.83 5.67
C THR A 50 2.06 14.69 6.30
N TYR A 51 1.20 15.68 6.10
CA TYR A 51 -0.21 15.71 6.53
C TYR A 51 -1.08 16.31 5.43
N VAL A 52 -0.86 15.90 4.18
CA VAL A 52 -1.51 16.51 3.01
C VAL A 52 -3.03 16.38 3.02
N MET A 53 -3.59 15.33 3.65
CA MET A 53 -5.04 15.14 3.77
C MET A 53 -5.71 16.12 4.76
N ASN A 54 -4.94 16.91 5.52
CA ASN A 54 -5.48 17.99 6.35
C ASN A 54 -5.81 19.25 5.53
N ALA A 55 -5.39 19.33 4.28
CA ALA A 55 -5.73 20.45 3.41
C ALA A 55 -7.21 20.43 3.05
N PRO A 56 -7.87 21.62 3.01
CA PRO A 56 -9.29 21.70 2.64
C PRO A 56 -9.60 21.09 1.27
N GLU A 57 -8.68 21.21 0.32
CA GLU A 57 -8.78 20.67 -1.04
C GLU A 57 -8.82 19.14 -1.07
N CYS A 58 -8.27 18.50 -0.03
CA CYS A 58 -8.24 17.04 0.10
C CYS A 58 -9.35 16.47 0.98
N LYS A 59 -10.23 17.33 1.53
CA LYS A 59 -11.22 16.89 2.52
C LYS A 59 -12.11 15.76 2.03
N GLU A 60 -12.73 15.90 0.88
CA GLU A 60 -13.66 14.88 0.34
C GLU A 60 -12.94 13.57 0.02
N LEU A 61 -11.73 13.65 -0.55
CA LEU A 61 -10.88 12.49 -0.79
C LEU A 61 -10.47 11.81 0.51
N GLY A 62 -10.05 12.59 1.50
CA GLY A 62 -9.68 12.10 2.83
C GLY A 62 -10.85 11.40 3.54
N ASP A 63 -12.04 12.00 3.53
CA ASP A 63 -13.25 11.43 4.12
C ASP A 63 -13.61 10.08 3.44
N PHE A 64 -13.49 10.00 2.10
CA PHE A 64 -13.73 8.78 1.36
C PHE A 64 -12.70 7.68 1.74
N ILE A 65 -11.41 8.01 1.79
CA ILE A 65 -10.37 7.06 2.18
C ILE A 65 -10.61 6.56 3.61
N LEU A 66 -10.89 7.44 4.57
CA LEU A 66 -11.18 7.06 5.96
C LEU A 66 -12.41 6.16 6.07
N LYS A 67 -13.44 6.39 5.26
CA LYS A 67 -14.60 5.51 5.19
C LYS A 67 -14.21 4.10 4.72
N CYS A 68 -13.42 3.99 3.66
CA CYS A 68 -12.93 2.70 3.15
C CYS A 68 -12.02 2.00 4.16
N VAL A 69 -11.13 2.73 4.84
CA VAL A 69 -10.26 2.21 5.90
C VAL A 69 -11.07 1.72 7.10
N GLY A 70 -12.10 2.48 7.50
CA GLY A 70 -12.99 2.08 8.58
C GLY A 70 -13.78 0.81 8.26
N ASP A 71 -14.28 0.69 7.03
CA ASP A 71 -14.96 -0.53 6.55
C ASP A 71 -14.00 -1.73 6.56
N TYR A 72 -12.81 -1.56 6.01
CA TYR A 72 -11.76 -2.58 6.01
C TYR A 72 -11.36 -3.01 7.42
N GLY A 73 -11.13 -2.06 8.31
CA GLY A 73 -10.76 -2.33 9.71
C GLY A 73 -11.82 -3.12 10.46
N ARG A 74 -13.09 -2.67 10.39
CA ARG A 74 -14.20 -3.32 11.12
C ARG A 74 -14.62 -4.64 10.50
N ASN A 75 -14.89 -4.66 9.18
CA ASN A 75 -15.57 -5.79 8.54
C ASN A 75 -14.62 -6.87 8.03
N ILE A 76 -13.32 -6.55 7.85
CA ILE A 76 -12.33 -7.49 7.33
C ILE A 76 -11.28 -7.86 8.37
N LEU A 77 -10.73 -6.88 9.10
CA LEU A 77 -9.74 -7.15 10.14
C LEU A 77 -10.34 -7.44 11.51
N GLY A 78 -11.63 -7.13 11.72
CA GLY A 78 -12.30 -7.32 13.00
C GLY A 78 -11.86 -6.36 14.10
N TYR A 79 -11.37 -5.17 13.73
CA TYR A 79 -11.01 -4.13 14.70
C TYR A 79 -12.26 -3.43 15.22
N ASP A 80 -12.37 -3.37 16.53
CA ASP A 80 -13.50 -2.73 17.23
C ASP A 80 -13.14 -1.28 17.59
N TYR A 81 -12.96 -0.43 16.55
CA TYR A 81 -12.73 1.00 16.71
C TYR A 81 -13.87 1.80 16.09
N ASP A 82 -14.37 2.78 16.82
CA ASP A 82 -15.44 3.68 16.34
C ASP A 82 -14.95 4.65 15.28
N GLU A 83 -13.72 5.16 15.44
CA GLU A 83 -13.14 6.19 14.57
C GLU A 83 -11.75 5.80 14.07
N TYR A 84 -11.45 6.27 12.86
CA TYR A 84 -10.15 6.15 12.22
C TYR A 84 -9.67 7.55 11.84
N ALA A 85 -8.38 7.80 12.00
CA ALA A 85 -7.74 9.06 11.65
C ALA A 85 -6.42 8.80 10.93
N PHE A 86 -5.98 9.77 10.13
CA PHE A 86 -4.66 9.73 9.51
C PHE A 86 -3.58 10.01 10.57
N SER A 87 -2.60 9.12 10.67
CA SER A 87 -1.38 9.37 11.44
C SER A 87 -0.39 10.21 10.64
N GLN A 88 -0.24 9.90 9.36
CA GLN A 88 0.56 10.66 8.38
C GLN A 88 -0.01 10.42 6.98
N THR A 89 0.17 11.44 6.12
CA THR A 89 -0.24 11.38 4.71
C THR A 89 0.72 12.22 3.87
N TRP A 90 1.28 11.63 2.84
CA TRP A 90 2.21 12.31 1.94
C TRP A 90 2.01 11.90 0.49
N VAL A 91 2.51 12.69 -0.44
CA VAL A 91 2.59 12.34 -1.85
C VAL A 91 4.01 11.90 -2.18
N SER A 92 4.12 10.90 -3.04
CA SER A 92 5.41 10.44 -3.56
C SER A 92 5.39 10.47 -5.09
N TRP A 93 6.32 11.21 -5.68
CA TRP A 93 6.47 11.28 -7.13
C TRP A 93 7.66 10.46 -7.59
N LYS A 94 7.44 9.66 -8.62
CA LYS A 94 8.46 8.77 -9.17
C LYS A 94 8.50 8.85 -10.68
N GLN A 95 9.70 8.90 -11.21
CA GLN A 95 9.96 8.76 -12.63
C GLN A 95 10.20 7.29 -13.00
N PRO A 96 10.09 6.92 -14.27
CA PRO A 96 10.45 5.59 -14.74
C PRO A 96 11.84 5.16 -14.24
N GLY A 97 11.94 3.95 -13.72
CA GLY A 97 13.19 3.40 -13.16
C GLY A 97 13.45 3.74 -11.68
N GLN A 98 12.69 4.66 -11.09
CA GLN A 98 12.77 4.92 -9.65
C GLN A 98 11.90 3.93 -8.84
N MET A 99 12.33 3.63 -7.64
CA MET A 99 11.67 2.64 -6.76
C MET A 99 11.48 3.20 -5.34
N HIS A 100 10.60 2.58 -4.60
CA HIS A 100 10.60 2.69 -3.14
C HIS A 100 11.33 1.47 -2.57
N HIS A 101 12.15 1.65 -1.53
CA HIS A 101 12.74 0.49 -0.85
C HIS A 101 11.65 -0.22 -0.03
N ASN A 102 11.85 -1.52 0.12
CA ASN A 102 10.91 -2.36 0.88
C ASN A 102 10.85 -1.93 2.36
N HIS A 103 9.65 -1.66 2.87
CA HIS A 103 9.44 -1.13 4.22
C HIS A 103 8.08 -1.54 4.80
N THR A 104 7.84 -1.14 6.04
CA THR A 104 6.58 -1.26 6.77
C THR A 104 6.29 0.04 7.51
N HIS A 105 5.06 0.22 8.02
CA HIS A 105 4.66 1.40 8.78
C HIS A 105 4.38 1.05 10.25
N PRO A 106 5.40 1.07 11.14
CA PRO A 106 5.27 0.59 12.52
C PRO A 106 4.34 1.44 13.39
N ASN A 107 4.06 2.69 13.00
CA ASN A 107 3.22 3.63 13.76
C ASN A 107 1.77 3.68 13.26
N SER A 108 1.33 2.68 12.51
CA SER A 108 0.01 2.61 11.90
C SER A 108 -0.53 1.19 11.97
N LEU A 109 -1.85 1.02 12.06
CA LEU A 109 -2.52 -0.28 11.98
C LEU A 109 -2.84 -0.65 10.54
N ILE A 110 -3.29 0.33 9.77
CA ILE A 110 -3.73 0.18 8.38
C ILE A 110 -3.00 1.21 7.53
N SER A 111 -2.51 0.77 6.41
CA SER A 111 -1.92 1.63 5.37
C SER A 111 -2.80 1.65 4.13
N ALA A 112 -2.80 2.78 3.45
CA ALA A 112 -3.50 2.95 2.19
C ALA A 112 -2.60 3.68 1.19
N VAL A 113 -2.63 3.25 -0.06
CA VAL A 113 -1.91 3.90 -1.16
C VAL A 113 -2.89 4.20 -2.27
N PHE A 114 -3.04 5.47 -2.58
CA PHE A 114 -3.83 5.95 -3.70
C PHE A 114 -2.92 6.26 -4.89
N PHE A 115 -3.17 5.61 -6.00
CA PHE A 115 -2.45 5.81 -7.24
C PHE A 115 -3.21 6.75 -8.15
N TYR A 116 -2.59 7.85 -8.52
CA TYR A 116 -3.11 8.82 -9.47
C TYR A 116 -2.00 9.27 -10.43
N GLY A 117 -2.38 9.95 -11.51
CA GLY A 117 -1.44 10.39 -12.55
C GLY A 117 -1.34 9.39 -13.72
N GLU A 118 -0.54 9.76 -14.71
CA GLU A 118 -0.28 8.96 -15.90
C GLU A 118 0.74 7.87 -15.64
N ARG A 119 0.72 6.82 -16.45
CA ARG A 119 1.57 5.67 -16.32
C ARG A 119 2.03 5.09 -17.64
N GLU A 120 3.24 4.50 -17.62
CA GLU A 120 3.69 3.56 -18.65
C GLU A 120 3.07 2.17 -18.43
N GLU A 121 2.65 1.50 -19.49
CA GLU A 121 2.11 0.13 -19.43
C GLU A 121 3.10 -0.83 -18.77
N ASN A 122 2.57 -1.79 -18.01
CA ASN A 122 3.30 -2.90 -17.38
C ASN A 122 4.22 -2.59 -16.19
N THR A 123 4.12 -1.41 -15.56
CA THR A 123 4.82 -1.19 -14.29
C THR A 123 3.97 -1.68 -13.11
N PRO A 124 4.43 -2.54 -12.20
CA PRO A 124 3.66 -2.88 -11.00
C PRO A 124 3.50 -1.63 -10.13
N ALA A 125 2.30 -1.42 -9.58
CA ALA A 125 2.01 -0.30 -8.70
C ALA A 125 2.73 -0.48 -7.36
N ILE A 126 2.56 -1.66 -6.79
CA ILE A 126 3.10 -2.03 -5.48
C ILE A 126 3.40 -3.53 -5.47
N THR A 127 4.48 -3.92 -4.82
CA THR A 127 4.84 -5.31 -4.62
C THR A 127 4.89 -5.61 -3.14
N PHE A 128 4.02 -6.48 -2.68
CA PHE A 128 4.05 -7.01 -1.33
C PHE A 128 5.01 -8.17 -1.24
N THR A 129 5.83 -8.21 -0.19
CA THR A 129 6.78 -9.29 0.05
C THR A 129 6.41 -10.07 1.30
N LYS A 130 6.50 -11.39 1.20
CA LYS A 130 6.29 -12.27 2.34
C LYS A 130 7.43 -12.06 3.33
N GLN A 131 7.11 -11.51 4.49
CA GLN A 131 8.06 -11.52 5.59
C GLN A 131 8.16 -12.95 6.13
N PHE A 132 9.27 -13.57 5.87
CA PHE A 132 9.63 -14.76 6.63
C PHE A 132 10.03 -14.26 8.02
N ALA A 133 9.12 -14.33 8.98
CA ALA A 133 9.44 -14.13 10.38
C ALA A 133 10.33 -15.27 10.85
N VAL A 134 11.57 -15.28 10.38
CA VAL A 134 12.61 -16.23 10.78
C VAL A 134 13.45 -15.55 11.86
N ALA A 135 12.79 -15.06 12.90
CA ALA A 135 13.54 -14.52 14.04
C ALA A 135 14.45 -15.57 14.70
N ASN A 136 14.30 -16.86 14.40
CA ASN A 136 15.10 -17.91 15.01
C ASN A 136 15.55 -19.05 14.06
N CYS A 137 15.42 -18.90 12.76
CA CYS A 137 15.85 -19.92 11.79
C CYS A 137 16.88 -19.37 10.81
N SER A 138 17.93 -18.75 11.33
CA SER A 138 19.09 -18.27 10.55
C SER A 138 19.82 -19.38 9.76
N TYR A 139 19.44 -20.62 9.96
CA TYR A 139 20.04 -21.80 9.31
C TYR A 139 19.14 -22.48 8.27
N ILE A 140 17.87 -22.10 8.18
CA ILE A 140 17.05 -22.54 7.06
C ILE A 140 17.14 -21.40 6.04
N GLN A 141 18.16 -21.43 5.22
CA GLN A 141 18.02 -20.82 3.90
C GLN A 141 16.66 -21.31 3.38
N PRO A 142 15.78 -20.42 2.93
CA PRO A 142 14.55 -20.88 2.32
C PRO A 142 14.97 -21.87 1.26
N LEU A 143 14.68 -23.15 1.48
CA LEU A 143 14.71 -24.15 0.43
C LEU A 143 14.00 -23.46 -0.70
N MET A 144 14.69 -23.19 -1.80
CA MET A 144 14.19 -22.35 -2.88
C MET A 144 12.87 -22.93 -3.35
N VAL A 145 11.80 -22.50 -2.70
CA VAL A 145 10.44 -22.79 -3.15
C VAL A 145 10.35 -22.02 -4.46
N LYS A 146 10.39 -22.73 -5.57
CA LYS A 146 10.10 -22.11 -6.86
C LYS A 146 8.75 -21.43 -6.72
N ASP A 147 8.70 -20.11 -6.96
CA ASP A 147 7.45 -19.41 -7.02
C ASP A 147 6.52 -20.12 -8.01
N ARG A 148 5.52 -20.75 -7.46
CA ARG A 148 4.51 -21.48 -8.23
C ARG A 148 3.30 -20.57 -8.35
N LYS A 149 3.09 -20.02 -9.55
CA LYS A 149 1.97 -19.09 -9.84
C LYS A 149 0.59 -19.70 -9.55
N ASP A 150 0.50 -21.03 -9.63
CA ASP A 150 -0.72 -21.81 -9.36
C ASP A 150 -0.95 -22.09 -7.86
N ILE A 151 0.01 -21.75 -6.97
CA ILE A 151 -0.06 -22.02 -5.54
C ILE A 151 0.20 -20.74 -4.74
N PRO A 152 -0.82 -19.95 -4.38
CA PRO A 152 -0.65 -18.69 -3.67
C PRO A 152 0.14 -18.79 -2.36
N THR A 153 0.04 -19.91 -1.66
CA THR A 153 0.80 -20.13 -0.42
C THR A 153 2.30 -20.27 -0.63
N ALA A 154 2.74 -20.54 -1.88
CA ALA A 154 4.16 -20.63 -2.25
C ALA A 154 4.74 -19.29 -2.77
N TRP A 155 3.94 -18.23 -2.91
CA TRP A 155 4.43 -16.94 -3.37
C TRP A 155 5.36 -16.31 -2.35
N SER A 156 6.49 -15.80 -2.81
CA SER A 156 7.42 -14.97 -2.03
C SER A 156 7.03 -13.50 -2.10
N SER A 157 6.40 -13.10 -3.20
CA SER A 157 5.90 -11.75 -3.42
C SER A 157 4.62 -11.76 -4.24
N PHE A 158 3.87 -10.67 -4.14
CA PHE A 158 2.65 -10.44 -4.92
C PHE A 158 2.60 -8.98 -5.37
N SER A 159 2.47 -8.76 -6.67
CA SER A 159 2.38 -7.42 -7.25
C SER A 159 0.96 -7.12 -7.69
N ILE A 160 0.50 -5.92 -7.39
CA ILE A 160 -0.76 -5.38 -7.89
C ILE A 160 -0.44 -4.43 -9.04
N ASN A 161 -1.12 -4.60 -10.17
CA ASN A 161 -0.98 -3.71 -11.30
C ASN A 161 -1.62 -2.36 -11.00
N TYR A 162 -0.97 -1.33 -11.47
CA TYR A 162 -1.45 0.03 -11.34
C TYR A 162 -2.61 0.32 -12.30
N ASN A 163 -3.60 1.04 -11.79
CA ASN A 163 -4.59 1.75 -12.59
C ASN A 163 -4.79 3.13 -11.97
N PRO A 164 -4.86 4.22 -12.74
CA PRO A 164 -5.20 5.54 -12.21
C PRO A 164 -6.56 5.49 -11.49
N GLY A 165 -6.62 6.06 -10.29
CA GLY A 165 -7.80 5.98 -9.44
C GLY A 165 -7.83 4.79 -8.48
N LEU A 166 -6.83 3.94 -8.49
CA LEU A 166 -6.75 2.77 -7.61
C LEU A 166 -6.30 3.16 -6.21
N LEU A 167 -7.11 2.82 -5.21
CA LEU A 167 -6.76 2.82 -3.79
C LEU A 167 -6.52 1.38 -3.34
N ILE A 168 -5.38 1.13 -2.71
CA ILE A 168 -5.03 -0.17 -2.12
C ILE A 168 -4.95 0.00 -0.60
N ILE A 169 -5.64 -0.85 0.16
CA ILE A 169 -5.68 -0.81 1.63
C ILE A 169 -5.17 -2.16 2.16
N PHE A 170 -4.26 -2.11 3.13
CA PHE A 170 -3.59 -3.28 3.67
C PHE A 170 -3.11 -3.06 5.11
N PRO A 171 -2.81 -4.13 5.87
CA PRO A 171 -2.24 -4.02 7.20
C PRO A 171 -0.84 -3.39 7.15
N SER A 172 -0.56 -2.42 8.02
CA SER A 172 0.69 -1.64 7.99
C SER A 172 1.96 -2.46 8.25
N TYR A 173 1.84 -3.63 8.86
CA TYR A 173 2.96 -4.55 9.07
C TYR A 173 3.39 -5.28 7.78
N LEU A 174 2.56 -5.25 6.73
CA LEU A 174 2.86 -5.95 5.49
C LEU A 174 3.96 -5.21 4.72
N SER A 175 5.04 -5.91 4.46
CA SER A 175 6.21 -5.36 3.75
C SER A 175 5.91 -5.11 2.28
N HIS A 176 6.24 -3.94 1.78
CA HIS A 176 5.94 -3.49 0.42
C HIS A 176 6.96 -2.48 -0.11
#